data_c43f4b8be2bf55a89401a1bd451e6474
#
_entry.id   c43f4b8be2bf55a89401a1bd451e6474
#
_cell.length_a   1.000
_cell.length_b   1.000
_cell.length_c   1.000
_cell.angle_alpha   90.00
_cell.angle_beta   90.00
_cell.angle_gamma   90.00
#
_symmetry.space_group_name_H-M   'P 1'
#
loop_
_entity.id
_entity.type
_entity.pdbx_description
1 polymer ?
#
loop_
_entity_poly.entity_id
_entity_poly.type
_entity_poly.pdbx_seq_one_letter_code
_entity_poly.pdbx_strand_id
1 'polypeptide(L)'
;HPRFNTTTLDGVRFSDQFGLNSNGYGTANGMPFPYDAVEQVSVELAPFDVKYGGFSACNINAVTKRGSNEWEGSLFYEYTDQDLRGDEVGDTNFSSEDYKEKFYGVDARGPIIKDKLFVSVDYEKQELPRFLAQGYAGAGNVEERDWLSAETFNRVRDISQSVYG
;
A
#
# COMPACT_ATOMS: atom_id res chain seq x y z
N HIS A 1 3.06 -17.30 4.81
CA HIS A 1 3.62 -15.97 4.54
C HIS A 1 3.02 -15.43 3.23
N PRO A 2 2.64 -14.15 3.12
CA PRO A 2 1.96 -13.60 1.94
C PRO A 2 2.67 -13.85 0.60
N ARG A 3 4.01 -13.92 0.58
CA ARG A 3 4.79 -14.19 -0.64
C ARG A 3 4.49 -15.53 -1.32
N PHE A 4 3.84 -16.45 -0.62
CA PHE A 4 3.47 -17.76 -1.17
C PHE A 4 2.08 -17.77 -1.81
N ASN A 5 1.35 -16.66 -1.71
CA ASN A 5 0.06 -16.50 -2.34
C ASN A 5 0.24 -15.98 -3.76
N THR A 6 -0.70 -16.29 -4.63
CA THR A 6 -0.85 -15.61 -5.91
C THR A 6 -2.02 -14.65 -5.84
N THR A 7 -1.80 -13.42 -6.32
CA THR A 7 -2.86 -12.42 -6.48
C THR A 7 -3.04 -12.14 -7.97
N THR A 8 -4.28 -12.21 -8.42
CA THR A 8 -4.66 -11.91 -9.80
C THR A 8 -5.73 -10.82 -9.82
N LEU A 9 -5.72 -9.99 -10.85
CA LEU A 9 -6.75 -9.02 -11.17
C LEU A 9 -7.26 -9.31 -12.58
N ASP A 10 -8.53 -9.63 -12.71
CA ASP A 10 -9.14 -10.06 -13.98
C ASP A 10 -8.35 -11.18 -14.68
N GLY A 11 -7.76 -12.09 -13.88
CA GLY A 11 -6.91 -13.18 -14.37
C GLY A 11 -5.44 -12.81 -14.64
N VAL A 12 -5.08 -11.53 -14.56
CA VAL A 12 -3.68 -11.09 -14.70
C VAL A 12 -2.97 -11.16 -13.36
N ARG A 13 -1.80 -11.76 -13.34
CA ARG A 13 -1.02 -11.97 -12.11
C ARG A 13 -0.29 -10.72 -11.66
N PHE A 14 -0.48 -10.34 -10.40
CA PHE A 14 0.17 -9.20 -9.74
C PHE A 14 1.08 -9.59 -8.56
N SER A 15 1.35 -10.86 -8.39
CA SER A 15 2.23 -11.34 -7.32
C SER A 15 3.68 -10.95 -7.57
N ASP A 16 4.43 -10.76 -6.48
CA ASP A 16 5.88 -10.62 -6.53
C ASP A 16 6.53 -11.93 -6.97
N GLN A 17 7.01 -11.98 -8.21
CA GLN A 17 7.63 -13.17 -8.78
C GLN A 17 9.04 -13.42 -8.25
N PHE A 18 9.69 -12.40 -7.70
CA PHE A 18 11.07 -12.48 -7.22
C PHE A 18 11.17 -12.69 -5.71
N GLY A 19 10.04 -12.59 -4.98
CA GLY A 19 9.99 -12.76 -3.53
C GLY A 19 10.70 -11.65 -2.76
N LEU A 20 10.83 -10.47 -3.35
CA LEU A 20 11.54 -9.32 -2.76
C LEU A 20 10.66 -8.56 -1.74
N ASN A 21 9.34 -8.60 -1.92
CA ASN A 21 8.41 -7.91 -1.05
C ASN A 21 7.74 -8.86 -0.05
N SER A 22 7.70 -8.47 1.20
CA SER A 22 7.09 -9.26 2.27
C SER A 22 5.56 -9.32 2.18
N ASN A 23 4.93 -8.36 1.50
CA ASN A 23 3.48 -8.32 1.28
C ASN A 23 2.98 -9.28 0.18
N GLY A 24 3.88 -9.84 -0.64
CA GLY A 24 3.55 -10.72 -1.74
C GLY A 24 3.10 -10.03 -3.03
N TYR A 25 3.07 -8.70 -3.06
CA TYR A 25 2.75 -7.91 -4.26
C TYR A 25 4.02 -7.43 -4.96
N GLY A 26 3.92 -7.12 -6.26
CA GLY A 26 5.01 -6.52 -7.02
C GLY A 26 5.35 -5.08 -6.62
N THR A 27 4.58 -4.48 -5.73
CA THR A 27 4.79 -3.14 -5.18
C THR A 27 5.14 -3.18 -3.71
N ALA A 28 6.06 -2.32 -3.28
CA ALA A 28 6.50 -2.27 -1.88
C ALA A 28 5.44 -1.67 -0.93
N ASN A 29 4.51 -0.89 -1.44
CA ASN A 29 3.61 -0.04 -0.66
C ASN A 29 2.14 -0.50 -0.70
N GLY A 30 1.88 -1.81 -0.78
CA GLY A 30 0.52 -2.32 -0.68
C GLY A 30 -0.07 -2.84 -2.00
N MET A 31 -1.37 -2.69 -2.17
CA MET A 31 -2.11 -3.25 -3.29
C MET A 31 -1.76 -2.51 -4.59
N PRO A 32 -1.49 -3.22 -5.70
CA PRO A 32 -1.07 -2.59 -6.95
C PRO A 32 -2.22 -1.97 -7.77
N PHE A 33 -3.41 -1.94 -7.25
CA PHE A 33 -4.60 -1.37 -7.89
C PHE A 33 -5.51 -0.73 -6.84
N PRO A 34 -6.32 0.28 -7.22
CA PRO A 34 -7.24 0.95 -6.32
C PRO A 34 -8.27 0.00 -5.72
N TYR A 35 -8.55 0.16 -4.43
CA TYR A 35 -9.55 -0.67 -3.75
C TYR A 35 -10.94 -0.49 -4.36
N ASP A 36 -11.29 0.74 -4.69
CA ASP A 36 -12.60 1.08 -5.27
C ASP A 36 -12.81 0.56 -6.70
N ALA A 37 -11.73 0.17 -7.40
CA ALA A 37 -11.82 -0.49 -8.70
C ALA A 37 -12.35 -1.93 -8.60
N VAL A 38 -12.34 -2.53 -7.40
CA VAL A 38 -12.67 -3.95 -7.20
C VAL A 38 -14.16 -4.15 -6.95
N GLU A 39 -14.77 -5.05 -7.70
CA GLU A 39 -16.17 -5.48 -7.50
C GLU A 39 -16.26 -6.70 -6.57
N GLN A 40 -15.34 -7.66 -6.76
CA GLN A 40 -15.39 -8.92 -6.04
C GLN A 40 -13.98 -9.45 -5.80
N VAL A 41 -13.77 -10.01 -4.62
CA VAL A 41 -12.56 -10.78 -4.30
C VAL A 41 -12.95 -12.20 -3.97
N SER A 42 -12.33 -13.16 -4.65
CA SER A 42 -12.43 -14.57 -4.31
C SER A 42 -11.09 -15.07 -3.76
N VAL A 43 -11.15 -15.84 -2.69
CA VAL A 43 -9.98 -16.47 -2.08
C VAL A 43 -10.13 -17.99 -2.15
N GLU A 44 -9.22 -18.63 -2.85
CA GLU A 44 -9.20 -20.07 -3.00
C GLU A 44 -8.02 -20.65 -2.23
N LEU A 45 -8.32 -21.50 -1.26
CA LEU A 45 -7.32 -22.14 -0.43
C LEU A 45 -6.91 -23.47 -1.06
N ALA A 46 -5.62 -23.58 -1.37
CA ALA A 46 -5.03 -24.79 -1.95
C ALA A 46 -5.83 -25.39 -3.13
N PRO A 47 -6.16 -24.61 -4.20
CA PRO A 47 -6.90 -25.16 -5.32
C PRO A 47 -6.06 -26.19 -6.06
N PHE A 48 -6.64 -27.38 -6.29
CA PHE A 48 -5.96 -28.52 -6.96
C PHE A 48 -6.15 -28.54 -8.48
N ASP A 49 -6.88 -27.58 -9.04
CA ASP A 49 -7.12 -27.52 -10.48
C ASP A 49 -5.89 -27.01 -11.23
N VAL A 50 -5.55 -27.64 -12.36
CA VAL A 50 -4.39 -27.32 -13.20
C VAL A 50 -4.38 -25.91 -13.78
N LYS A 51 -5.52 -25.21 -13.80
CA LYS A 51 -5.63 -23.80 -14.20
C LYS A 51 -4.95 -22.83 -13.22
N TYR A 52 -4.76 -23.27 -11.98
CA TYR A 52 -4.08 -22.48 -10.96
C TYR A 52 -2.62 -22.88 -10.88
N GLY A 53 -1.72 -21.93 -11.04
CA GLY A 53 -0.28 -22.17 -10.95
C GLY A 53 0.46 -21.06 -10.21
N GLY A 54 1.70 -21.36 -9.85
CA GLY A 54 2.60 -20.36 -9.27
C GLY A 54 2.29 -19.90 -7.86
N PHE A 55 1.62 -20.73 -7.07
CA PHE A 55 1.34 -20.48 -5.66
C PHE A 55 1.68 -21.72 -4.82
N SER A 56 1.89 -21.52 -3.53
CA SER A 56 2.12 -22.60 -2.56
C SER A 56 1.14 -22.57 -1.39
N ALA A 57 0.28 -21.55 -1.30
CA ALA A 57 -0.68 -21.39 -0.21
C ALA A 57 -2.08 -21.10 -0.74
N CYS A 58 -2.37 -19.89 -1.20
CA CYS A 58 -3.70 -19.55 -1.71
C CYS A 58 -3.63 -18.71 -2.99
N ASN A 59 -4.72 -18.72 -3.73
CA ASN A 59 -4.97 -17.84 -4.87
C ASN A 59 -6.02 -16.80 -4.49
N ILE A 60 -5.68 -15.53 -4.62
CA ILE A 60 -6.56 -14.39 -4.40
C ILE A 60 -6.87 -13.81 -5.76
N ASN A 61 -8.11 -13.84 -6.17
CA ASN A 61 -8.53 -13.27 -7.45
C ASN A 61 -9.48 -12.09 -7.20
N ALA A 62 -9.05 -10.92 -7.63
CA ALA A 62 -9.88 -9.72 -7.66
C ALA A 62 -10.44 -9.53 -9.07
N VAL A 63 -11.69 -9.10 -9.12
CA VAL A 63 -12.40 -8.79 -10.37
C VAL A 63 -12.77 -7.32 -10.33
N THR A 64 -12.46 -6.59 -11.39
CA THR A 64 -12.78 -5.17 -11.49
C THR A 64 -14.25 -4.92 -11.73
N LYS A 65 -14.72 -3.77 -11.26
CA LYS A 65 -16.09 -3.29 -11.50
C LYS A 65 -16.32 -3.11 -13.00
N ARG A 66 -17.46 -3.61 -13.48
CA ARG A 66 -17.85 -3.45 -14.88
C ARG A 66 -18.55 -2.11 -15.10
N GLY A 67 -18.44 -1.58 -16.29
CA GLY A 67 -19.21 -0.42 -16.69
C GLY A 67 -20.69 -0.72 -16.79
N SER A 68 -21.54 0.25 -16.44
CA SER A 68 -22.98 0.22 -16.56
C SER A 68 -23.48 1.26 -17.56
N ASN A 69 -24.78 1.22 -17.91
CA ASN A 69 -25.40 2.23 -18.75
C ASN A 69 -25.69 3.56 -18.02
N GLU A 70 -25.35 3.64 -16.77
CA GLU A 70 -25.48 4.83 -15.94
C GLU A 70 -24.09 5.30 -15.50
N TRP A 71 -23.94 6.63 -15.39
CA TRP A 71 -22.72 7.17 -14.82
C TRP A 71 -22.74 7.05 -13.32
N GLU A 72 -21.70 6.46 -12.79
CA GLU A 72 -21.48 6.28 -11.36
C GLU A 72 -20.07 6.76 -11.02
N GLY A 73 -19.88 7.22 -9.82
CA GLY A 73 -18.56 7.62 -9.33
C GLY A 73 -18.57 7.86 -7.85
N SER A 74 -17.40 7.80 -7.24
CA SER A 74 -17.19 8.11 -5.84
C SER A 74 -15.96 8.99 -5.64
N LEU A 75 -15.95 9.67 -4.51
CA LEU A 75 -14.82 10.43 -4.01
C LEU A 75 -14.66 10.10 -2.54
N PHE A 76 -13.45 9.75 -2.13
CA PHE A 76 -13.16 9.56 -0.72
C PHE A 76 -11.91 10.36 -0.30
N TYR A 77 -11.87 10.72 0.98
CA TYR A 77 -10.73 11.34 1.62
C TYR A 77 -10.64 10.87 3.06
N GLU A 78 -9.53 10.23 3.40
CA GLU A 78 -9.21 9.79 4.74
C GLU A 78 -8.00 10.56 5.25
N TYR A 79 -8.09 11.01 6.48
CA TYR A 79 -7.02 11.71 7.16
C TYR A 79 -6.85 11.12 8.55
N THR A 80 -5.64 10.74 8.87
CA THR A 80 -5.24 10.28 10.19
C THR A 80 -4.01 11.05 10.64
N ASP A 81 -4.04 11.47 11.88
CA ASP A 81 -2.95 12.20 12.49
C ASP A 81 -2.78 11.70 13.95
N GLN A 82 -1.66 12.02 14.56
CA GLN A 82 -1.34 11.58 15.91
C GLN A 82 -2.39 11.98 16.92
N ASP A 83 -2.96 13.18 16.79
CA ASP A 83 -3.94 13.72 17.75
C ASP A 83 -5.27 12.95 17.72
N LEU A 84 -5.54 12.24 16.60
CA LEU A 84 -6.72 11.39 16.45
C LEU A 84 -6.51 9.97 17.02
N ARG A 85 -5.29 9.58 17.36
CA ARG A 85 -4.97 8.22 17.82
C ARG A 85 -5.14 8.01 19.32
N GLY A 86 -5.12 9.08 20.09
CA GLY A 86 -5.01 9.01 21.55
C GLY A 86 -3.61 8.56 22.00
N ASP A 87 -3.16 9.12 23.08
CA ASP A 87 -1.83 8.94 23.65
C ASP A 87 -1.85 8.25 25.04
N GLU A 88 -3.03 7.82 25.48
CA GLU A 88 -3.21 7.16 26.77
C GLU A 88 -3.86 5.78 26.61
N VAL A 89 -3.32 4.81 27.35
CA VAL A 89 -3.97 3.50 27.56
C VAL A 89 -3.92 3.18 29.06
N GLY A 90 -5.08 3.30 29.71
CA GLY A 90 -5.15 3.21 31.17
C GLY A 90 -4.39 4.37 31.82
N ASP A 91 -3.46 4.06 32.72
CA ASP A 91 -2.62 5.05 33.40
C ASP A 91 -1.26 5.29 32.70
N THR A 92 -1.09 4.79 31.48
CA THR A 92 0.19 4.87 30.77
C THR A 92 0.07 5.80 29.56
N ASN A 93 0.91 6.83 29.56
CA ASN A 93 1.05 7.73 28.41
C ASN A 93 2.08 7.18 27.44
N PHE A 94 1.74 7.17 26.15
CA PHE A 94 2.63 6.84 25.06
C PHE A 94 2.97 8.09 24.27
N SER A 95 4.24 8.40 24.18
CA SER A 95 4.69 9.42 23.23
C SER A 95 4.62 8.83 21.82
N SER A 96 3.66 9.29 21.03
CA SER A 96 3.62 8.97 19.59
C SER A 96 4.43 10.01 18.83
N GLU A 97 5.27 9.53 17.89
CA GLU A 97 5.91 10.42 16.93
C GLU A 97 4.87 11.09 16.01
N ASP A 98 5.23 12.24 15.46
CA ASP A 98 4.41 12.96 14.49
C ASP A 98 4.00 12.05 13.32
N TYR A 99 2.74 11.70 13.28
CA TYR A 99 2.17 10.80 12.29
C TYR A 99 1.05 11.50 11.53
N LYS A 100 1.19 11.60 10.21
CA LYS A 100 0.15 12.13 9.33
C LYS A 100 0.00 11.22 8.12
N GLU A 101 -1.16 10.66 7.97
CA GLU A 101 -1.52 9.84 6.83
C GLU A 101 -2.67 10.51 6.07
N LYS A 102 -2.54 10.55 4.75
CA LYS A 102 -3.59 11.00 3.86
C LYS A 102 -3.82 9.94 2.81
N PHE A 103 -5.07 9.58 2.64
CA PHE A 103 -5.50 8.64 1.64
C PHE A 103 -6.72 9.19 0.92
N TYR A 104 -6.63 9.38 -0.37
CA TYR A 104 -7.71 9.93 -1.16
C TYR A 104 -7.76 9.34 -2.55
N GLY A 105 -8.95 9.30 -3.10
CA GLY A 105 -9.17 8.78 -4.42
C GLY A 105 -10.45 9.26 -5.04
N VAL A 106 -10.55 9.03 -6.32
CA VAL A 106 -11.74 9.27 -7.13
C VAL A 106 -11.90 8.12 -8.11
N ASP A 107 -13.13 7.61 -8.22
CA ASP A 107 -13.52 6.72 -9.29
C ASP A 107 -14.66 7.32 -10.11
N ALA A 108 -14.67 7.01 -11.40
CA ALA A 108 -15.76 7.36 -12.30
C ALA A 108 -15.89 6.29 -13.37
N ARG A 109 -17.10 5.82 -13.60
CA ARG A 109 -17.41 4.82 -14.61
C ARG A 109 -18.74 5.10 -15.30
N GLY A 110 -18.83 4.74 -16.57
CA GLY A 110 -20.07 4.94 -17.32
C GLY A 110 -19.95 4.58 -18.79
N PRO A 111 -21.03 4.77 -19.55
CA PRO A 111 -21.05 4.43 -20.97
C PRO A 111 -20.47 5.56 -21.81
N ILE A 112 -19.52 5.24 -22.69
CA ILE A 112 -19.19 6.09 -23.84
C ILE A 112 -20.25 5.90 -24.92
N ILE A 113 -20.62 4.63 -25.16
CA ILE A 113 -21.72 4.26 -26.06
C ILE A 113 -22.59 3.28 -25.30
N LYS A 114 -23.85 3.63 -25.08
CA LYS A 114 -24.81 2.78 -24.36
C LYS A 114 -24.84 1.38 -24.96
N ASP A 115 -24.88 0.38 -24.09
CA ASP A 115 -24.90 -1.05 -24.41
C ASP A 115 -23.68 -1.60 -25.18
N LYS A 116 -22.67 -0.76 -25.50
CA LYS A 116 -21.56 -1.19 -26.35
C LYS A 116 -20.18 -0.86 -25.81
N LEU A 117 -19.97 0.32 -25.28
CA LEU A 117 -18.66 0.77 -24.87
C LEU A 117 -18.73 1.53 -23.55
N PHE A 118 -17.97 1.06 -22.59
CA PHE A 118 -17.90 1.60 -21.25
C PHE A 118 -16.47 2.06 -20.94
N VAL A 119 -16.36 2.99 -20.01
CA VAL A 119 -15.09 3.44 -19.45
C VAL A 119 -15.15 3.41 -17.93
N SER A 120 -14.04 3.03 -17.31
CA SER A 120 -13.78 3.21 -15.89
C SER A 120 -12.45 3.90 -15.72
N VAL A 121 -12.38 4.86 -14.81
CA VAL A 121 -11.18 5.60 -14.44
C VAL A 121 -11.13 5.62 -12.92
N ASP A 122 -10.04 5.09 -12.38
CA ASP A 122 -9.81 5.02 -10.95
C ASP A 122 -8.46 5.67 -10.64
N TYR A 123 -8.44 6.58 -9.67
CA TYR A 123 -7.24 7.23 -9.18
C TYR A 123 -7.22 7.21 -7.66
N GLU A 124 -6.11 6.75 -7.11
CA GLU A 124 -5.89 6.64 -5.68
C GLU A 124 -4.50 7.13 -5.33
N LYS A 125 -4.38 7.90 -4.26
CA LYS A 125 -3.10 8.33 -3.73
C LYS A 125 -3.06 8.18 -2.22
N GLN A 126 -2.02 7.50 -1.74
CA GLN A 126 -1.72 7.33 -0.34
C GLN A 126 -0.40 8.02 0.00
N GLU A 127 -0.44 8.89 0.99
CA GLU A 127 0.73 9.55 1.57
C GLU A 127 0.96 8.99 2.96
N LEU A 128 1.93 8.10 3.09
CA LEU A 128 2.34 7.49 4.35
C LEU A 128 3.63 8.13 4.82
N PRO A 129 3.69 8.62 6.06
CA PRO A 129 4.96 9.02 6.64
C PRO A 129 5.83 7.79 6.83
N ARG A 130 7.08 7.89 6.46
CA ARG A 130 8.07 6.86 6.79
C ARG A 130 8.73 7.25 8.09
N PHE A 131 8.44 6.53 9.15
CA PHE A 131 9.18 6.67 10.39
C PHE A 131 10.53 5.97 10.26
N LEU A 132 11.58 6.72 10.51
CA LEU A 132 12.85 6.15 10.90
C LEU A 132 12.81 6.10 12.43
N ALA A 133 12.41 4.97 12.99
CA ALA A 133 12.42 4.76 14.43
C ALA A 133 13.83 4.90 15.03
N GLN A 134 14.85 4.80 14.20
CA GLN A 134 16.27 4.83 14.58
C GLN A 134 16.94 6.11 14.08
N GLY A 135 17.66 6.76 14.97
CA GLY A 135 18.44 7.95 14.68
C GLY A 135 19.85 7.90 15.28
N TYR A 136 20.65 8.89 14.98
CA TYR A 136 21.93 9.09 15.63
C TYR A 136 21.75 9.64 17.05
N ALA A 137 22.75 9.53 17.89
CA ALA A 137 22.74 10.04 19.26
C ALA A 137 22.42 11.53 19.32
N GLY A 138 21.35 11.90 20.03
CA GLY A 138 20.85 13.28 20.15
C GLY A 138 19.94 13.72 19.01
N ALA A 139 19.45 12.82 18.16
CA ALA A 139 18.49 13.12 17.09
C ALA A 139 17.04 13.28 17.56
N GLY A 140 16.73 12.83 18.79
CA GLY A 140 15.36 12.84 19.34
C GLY A 140 14.44 11.74 18.81
N ASN A 141 15.00 10.72 18.13
CA ASN A 141 14.24 9.56 17.67
C ASN A 141 13.93 8.58 18.82
N VAL A 142 12.94 7.71 18.64
CA VAL A 142 12.54 6.69 19.64
C VAL A 142 13.68 5.76 19.99
N GLU A 143 14.49 5.35 19.00
CA GLU A 143 15.69 4.55 19.20
C GLU A 143 16.92 5.32 18.70
N GLU A 144 17.71 5.83 19.61
CA GLU A 144 18.98 6.44 19.27
C GLU A 144 20.10 5.39 19.25
N ARG A 145 20.98 5.50 18.25
CA ARG A 145 22.14 4.63 18.09
C ARG A 145 23.38 5.34 18.64
N ASP A 146 23.80 4.99 19.86
CA ASP A 146 24.94 5.61 20.56
C ASP A 146 26.24 5.57 19.77
N TRP A 147 26.41 4.58 18.89
CA TRP A 147 27.60 4.42 18.04
C TRP A 147 27.58 5.33 16.79
N LEU A 148 26.43 5.94 16.46
CA LEU A 148 26.27 6.81 15.30
C LEU A 148 26.20 8.27 15.72
N SER A 149 27.26 9.03 15.45
CA SER A 149 27.28 10.47 15.73
C SER A 149 26.56 11.27 14.63
N ALA A 150 26.05 12.45 14.98
CA ALA A 150 25.48 13.41 14.03
C ALA A 150 26.47 13.78 12.91
N GLU A 151 27.76 13.93 13.22
CA GLU A 151 28.81 14.22 12.25
C GLU A 151 28.93 13.10 11.22
N THR A 152 29.03 11.86 11.68
CA THR A 152 29.11 10.69 10.78
C THR A 152 27.87 10.56 9.90
N PHE A 153 26.68 10.74 10.47
CA PHE A 153 25.44 10.70 9.73
C PHE A 153 25.38 11.76 8.63
N ASN A 154 25.68 13.01 8.97
CA ASN A 154 25.67 14.11 8.00
C ASN A 154 26.72 13.91 6.90
N ARG A 155 27.90 13.42 7.23
CA ARG A 155 28.96 13.13 6.26
C ARG A 155 28.50 12.06 5.25
N VAL A 156 27.87 10.98 5.72
CA VAL A 156 27.35 9.93 4.83
C VAL A 156 26.24 10.48 3.94
N ARG A 157 25.31 11.27 4.49
CA ARG A 157 24.27 11.94 3.73
C ARG A 157 24.82 12.84 2.64
N ASP A 158 25.79 13.68 2.97
CA ASP A 158 26.39 14.66 2.04
C ASP A 158 27.16 13.95 0.90
N ILE A 159 27.88 12.86 1.22
CA ILE A 159 28.50 12.00 0.21
C ILE A 159 27.41 11.36 -0.69
N SER A 160 26.37 10.82 -0.10
CA SER A 160 25.27 10.21 -0.87
C SER A 160 24.62 11.22 -1.82
N GLN A 161 24.35 12.41 -1.33
CA GLN A 161 23.77 13.48 -2.13
C GLN A 161 24.72 13.97 -3.25
N SER A 162 26.04 14.00 -3.00
CA SER A 162 27.01 14.43 -4.02
C SER A 162 27.20 13.40 -5.14
N VAL A 163 26.98 12.11 -4.85
CA VAL A 163 27.23 11.00 -5.79
C VAL A 163 25.97 10.58 -6.55
N TYR A 164 24.82 10.63 -5.88
CA TYR A 164 23.57 10.08 -6.43
C TYR A 164 22.47 11.13 -6.67
N GLY A 165 22.65 12.35 -6.27
CA GLY A 165 21.73 13.48 -6.48
C GLY A 165 20.75 13.67 -5.34
#